data_095fffa3b622ea4779cc9a628e2130dc
#
_entry.id   095fffa3b622ea4779cc9a628e2130dc
#
_cell.length_a   1.000
_cell.length_b   1.000
_cell.length_c   1.000
_cell.angle_alpha   90.00
_cell.angle_beta   90.00
_cell.angle_gamma   90.00
#
_symmetry.space_group_name_H-M   'P 1'
#
loop_
_entity.id
_entity.type
_entity.pdbx_description
1 polymer ?
#
loop_
_entity_poly.entity_id
_entity_poly.type
_entity_poly.pdbx_seq_one_letter_code
_entity_poly.pdbx_strand_id
1 'polypeptide(L)'
;KFDGVEADIFLNTEQIAIEVDGEYWHKDKIELDKKKSKFFEKLGIKLVRIRSSLLPSIKGLQILYSKNKDEFEIVVELFELLKKEIDNLNLQQYLLDKVRKGEDEYKEITSRLPAPPEEKSLAFLYPNLIKEWDYQKNAPLTPDLFSAGSNLKAWWVCFKNHSWESTIKNRTGKNSGCPDCHKDRLIKIRKQAIKEIMHY
;
A
#
# COMPACT_ATOMS: atom_id res chain seq x y z
N LYS A 1 2.33 -7.81 -22.82
CA LYS A 1 3.14 -6.93 -23.68
C LYS A 1 2.50 -6.82 -25.04
N PHE A 2 2.37 -5.60 -25.55
CA PHE A 2 1.82 -5.27 -26.85
C PHE A 2 2.90 -4.51 -27.63
N ASP A 3 3.57 -5.12 -28.61
CA ASP A 3 4.65 -4.50 -29.40
C ASP A 3 5.67 -3.69 -28.57
N GLY A 4 6.09 -4.23 -27.42
CA GLY A 4 7.01 -3.58 -26.50
C GLY A 4 6.36 -2.61 -25.49
N VAL A 5 5.06 -2.35 -25.58
CA VAL A 5 4.30 -1.57 -24.59
C VAL A 5 3.66 -2.51 -23.57
N GLU A 6 3.82 -2.22 -22.29
CA GLU A 6 3.23 -3.00 -21.18
C GLU A 6 2.12 -2.21 -20.51
N ALA A 7 1.12 -2.92 -19.99
CA ALA A 7 0.19 -2.41 -18.99
C ALA A 7 0.56 -2.99 -17.62
N ASP A 8 0.32 -2.23 -16.54
CA ASP A 8 0.54 -2.74 -15.18
C ASP A 8 -0.42 -3.88 -14.89
N ILE A 9 -1.69 -3.75 -15.29
CA ILE A 9 -2.69 -4.81 -15.23
C ILE A 9 -3.44 -4.86 -16.56
N PHE A 10 -3.70 -6.07 -17.08
CA PHE A 10 -4.49 -6.25 -18.29
C PHE A 10 -5.57 -7.31 -18.11
N LEU A 11 -6.82 -6.88 -18.27
CA LEU A 11 -7.99 -7.74 -18.27
C LEU A 11 -8.25 -8.18 -19.71
N ASN A 12 -7.78 -9.39 -20.02
CA ASN A 12 -7.73 -9.88 -21.40
C ASN A 12 -9.12 -10.07 -22.02
N THR A 13 -10.05 -10.62 -21.26
CA THR A 13 -11.43 -10.88 -21.72
C THR A 13 -12.16 -9.58 -22.03
N GLU A 14 -12.00 -8.59 -21.17
CA GLU A 14 -12.69 -7.30 -21.22
C GLU A 14 -11.95 -6.28 -22.12
N GLN A 15 -10.73 -6.59 -22.54
CA GLN A 15 -9.85 -5.68 -23.29
C GLN A 15 -9.66 -4.34 -22.56
N ILE A 16 -9.40 -4.42 -21.24
CA ILE A 16 -9.14 -3.26 -20.39
C ILE A 16 -7.72 -3.32 -19.86
N ALA A 17 -6.97 -2.25 -20.06
CA ALA A 17 -5.66 -2.02 -19.48
C ALA A 17 -5.79 -1.05 -18.30
N ILE A 18 -5.05 -1.29 -17.22
CA ILE A 18 -5.00 -0.41 -16.04
C ILE A 18 -3.54 -0.01 -15.83
N GLU A 19 -3.30 1.29 -15.63
CA GLU A 19 -2.00 1.90 -15.34
C GLU A 19 -2.04 2.60 -14.00
N VAL A 20 -0.94 2.50 -13.24
CA VAL A 20 -0.76 3.19 -11.96
C VAL A 20 0.33 4.25 -12.10
N ASP A 21 -0.10 5.49 -12.28
CA ASP A 21 0.79 6.62 -12.54
C ASP A 21 1.21 7.32 -11.23
N GLY A 22 2.31 6.89 -10.64
CA GLY A 22 2.92 7.52 -9.46
C GLY A 22 3.71 8.79 -9.82
N GLU A 23 3.70 9.80 -8.93
CA GLU A 23 4.36 11.10 -9.14
C GLU A 23 5.84 10.96 -9.51
N TYR A 24 6.58 10.15 -8.76
CA TYR A 24 8.03 9.99 -8.94
C TYR A 24 8.41 9.52 -10.34
N TRP A 25 7.63 8.60 -10.93
CA TRP A 25 7.95 7.98 -12.23
C TRP A 25 7.36 8.71 -13.42
N HIS A 26 6.30 9.52 -13.23
CA HIS A 26 5.51 10.13 -14.30
C HIS A 26 5.60 11.66 -14.36
N LYS A 27 6.34 12.30 -13.45
CA LYS A 27 6.45 13.76 -13.34
C LYS A 27 6.80 14.44 -14.68
N ASP A 28 7.77 13.88 -15.40
CA ASP A 28 8.28 14.46 -16.65
C ASP A 28 7.93 13.63 -17.89
N LYS A 29 6.95 12.70 -17.77
CA LYS A 29 6.63 11.74 -18.84
C LYS A 29 5.24 11.92 -19.46
N ILE A 30 4.62 13.09 -19.31
CA ILE A 30 3.25 13.34 -19.77
C ILE A 30 3.05 13.01 -21.26
N GLU A 31 4.02 13.33 -22.12
CA GLU A 31 3.92 13.03 -23.56
C GLU A 31 4.04 11.51 -23.85
N LEU A 32 4.84 10.79 -23.08
CA LEU A 32 4.91 9.33 -23.18
C LEU A 32 3.60 8.68 -22.72
N ASP A 33 3.02 9.18 -21.61
CA ASP A 33 1.74 8.72 -21.09
C ASP A 33 0.62 8.94 -22.12
N LYS A 34 0.60 10.11 -22.78
CA LYS A 34 -0.35 10.40 -23.87
C LYS A 34 -0.14 9.49 -25.09
N LYS A 35 1.11 9.23 -25.48
CA LYS A 35 1.42 8.30 -26.57
C LYS A 35 0.95 6.89 -26.25
N LYS A 36 1.17 6.44 -25.02
CA LYS A 36 0.70 5.14 -24.53
C LYS A 36 -0.82 5.05 -24.56
N SER A 37 -1.53 6.12 -24.16
CA SER A 37 -2.99 6.15 -24.24
C SER A 37 -3.50 6.00 -25.69
N LYS A 38 -2.92 6.75 -26.62
CA LYS A 38 -3.26 6.63 -28.07
C LYS A 38 -2.92 5.25 -28.65
N PHE A 39 -1.87 4.61 -28.15
CA PHE A 39 -1.50 3.27 -28.58
C PHE A 39 -2.56 2.24 -28.19
N PHE A 40 -3.01 2.22 -26.94
CA PHE A 40 -4.08 1.32 -26.50
C PHE A 40 -5.42 1.62 -27.19
N GLU A 41 -5.75 2.89 -27.40
CA GLU A 41 -6.94 3.30 -28.14
C GLU A 41 -6.94 2.72 -29.57
N LYS A 42 -5.80 2.78 -30.28
CA LYS A 42 -5.67 2.18 -31.63
C LYS A 42 -5.86 0.65 -31.67
N LEU A 43 -5.53 -0.02 -30.58
CA LEU A 43 -5.73 -1.47 -30.43
C LEU A 43 -7.16 -1.83 -29.99
N GLY A 44 -8.03 -0.84 -29.78
CA GLY A 44 -9.36 -1.07 -29.26
C GLY A 44 -9.38 -1.45 -27.77
N ILE A 45 -8.25 -1.25 -27.07
CA ILE A 45 -8.11 -1.56 -25.65
C ILE A 45 -8.47 -0.31 -24.85
N LYS A 46 -9.40 -0.45 -23.92
CA LYS A 46 -9.80 0.62 -23.02
C LYS A 46 -8.74 0.81 -21.93
N LEU A 47 -8.20 2.02 -21.79
CA LEU A 47 -7.20 2.34 -20.78
C LEU A 47 -7.82 3.09 -19.61
N VAL A 48 -7.64 2.57 -18.40
CA VAL A 48 -7.98 3.20 -17.11
C VAL A 48 -6.68 3.59 -16.41
N ARG A 49 -6.59 4.82 -15.90
CA ARG A 49 -5.43 5.28 -15.13
C ARG A 49 -5.80 5.54 -13.69
N ILE A 50 -5.00 4.99 -12.78
CA ILE A 50 -4.98 5.36 -11.37
C ILE A 50 -3.81 6.33 -11.22
N ARG A 51 -4.10 7.65 -11.13
CA ARG A 51 -3.10 8.70 -11.32
C ARG A 51 -2.97 9.60 -10.10
N SER A 52 -1.73 9.91 -9.70
CA SER A 52 -1.49 10.90 -8.64
C SER A 52 -2.12 12.25 -9.04
N SER A 53 -2.84 12.87 -8.11
CA SER A 53 -3.46 14.19 -8.28
C SER A 53 -2.44 15.33 -8.47
N LEU A 54 -1.17 15.07 -8.19
CA LEU A 54 -0.07 16.00 -8.40
C LEU A 54 0.48 15.99 -9.84
N LEU A 55 0.06 15.04 -10.65
CA LEU A 55 0.45 14.93 -12.06
C LEU A 55 -0.51 15.71 -12.97
N PRO A 56 -0.03 16.22 -14.11
CA PRO A 56 -0.90 16.87 -15.09
C PRO A 56 -1.98 15.90 -15.59
N SER A 57 -3.20 16.41 -15.77
CA SER A 57 -4.33 15.60 -16.28
C SER A 57 -4.08 15.09 -17.70
N ILE A 58 -4.58 13.89 -17.97
CA ILE A 58 -4.60 13.26 -19.30
C ILE A 58 -6.05 12.94 -19.64
N LYS A 59 -6.45 13.17 -20.89
CA LYS A 59 -7.79 12.80 -21.37
C LYS A 59 -7.98 11.28 -21.31
N GLY A 60 -9.12 10.83 -20.80
CA GLY A 60 -9.49 9.41 -20.70
C GLY A 60 -10.09 9.04 -19.35
N LEU A 61 -10.31 7.75 -19.15
CA LEU A 61 -10.79 7.22 -17.87
C LEU A 61 -9.69 7.28 -16.83
N GLN A 62 -9.91 8.02 -15.75
CA GLN A 62 -8.91 8.13 -14.69
C GLN A 62 -9.53 8.29 -13.31
N ILE A 63 -8.83 7.75 -12.33
CA ILE A 63 -9.08 7.92 -10.91
C ILE A 63 -7.92 8.71 -10.35
N LEU A 64 -8.20 9.85 -9.72
CA LEU A 64 -7.16 10.66 -9.09
C LEU A 64 -7.01 10.29 -7.62
N TYR A 65 -5.78 10.09 -7.18
CA TYR A 65 -5.49 9.84 -5.79
C TYR A 65 -4.48 10.85 -5.21
N SER A 66 -4.65 11.17 -3.94
CA SER A 66 -3.69 11.92 -3.13
C SER A 66 -2.91 10.97 -2.21
N LYS A 67 -1.79 11.43 -1.64
CA LYS A 67 -0.98 10.64 -0.68
C LYS A 67 -1.75 10.11 0.54
N ASN A 68 -2.84 10.79 0.90
CA ASN A 68 -3.61 10.47 2.09
C ASN A 68 -4.87 9.64 1.79
N LYS A 69 -5.14 9.36 0.50
CA LYS A 69 -6.29 8.55 0.11
C LYS A 69 -5.98 7.08 0.41
N ASP A 70 -6.91 6.41 1.06
CA ASP A 70 -6.78 4.99 1.37
C ASP A 70 -6.79 4.15 0.09
N GLU A 71 -5.95 3.15 0.02
CA GLU A 71 -5.82 2.26 -1.14
C GLU A 71 -7.13 1.51 -1.42
N PHE A 72 -7.87 1.17 -0.38
CA PHE A 72 -9.18 0.54 -0.51
C PHE A 72 -10.21 1.46 -1.19
N GLU A 73 -10.20 2.76 -0.86
CA GLU A 73 -11.07 3.74 -1.53
C GLU A 73 -10.73 3.84 -3.02
N ILE A 74 -9.45 3.77 -3.39
CA ILE A 74 -9.01 3.76 -4.79
C ILE A 74 -9.53 2.51 -5.51
N VAL A 75 -9.45 1.34 -4.86
CA VAL A 75 -9.96 0.08 -5.43
C VAL A 75 -11.48 0.13 -5.60
N VAL A 76 -12.21 0.67 -4.64
CA VAL A 76 -13.66 0.84 -4.73
C VAL A 76 -14.03 1.76 -5.91
N GLU A 77 -13.35 2.90 -6.07
CA GLU A 77 -13.59 3.80 -7.20
C GLU A 77 -13.25 3.14 -8.55
N LEU A 78 -12.18 2.35 -8.61
CA LEU A 78 -11.84 1.57 -9.79
C LEU A 78 -12.96 0.59 -10.14
N PHE A 79 -13.47 -0.13 -9.15
CA PHE A 79 -14.54 -1.10 -9.37
C PHE A 79 -15.87 -0.45 -9.74
N GLU A 80 -16.19 0.71 -9.17
CA GLU A 80 -17.37 1.49 -9.58
C GLU A 80 -17.25 2.01 -11.01
N LEU A 81 -16.04 2.34 -11.46
CA LEU A 81 -15.76 2.70 -12.84
C LEU A 81 -15.89 1.47 -13.76
N LEU A 82 -15.25 0.36 -13.40
CA LEU A 82 -15.25 -0.88 -14.17
C LEU A 82 -16.65 -1.50 -14.28
N LYS A 83 -17.49 -1.38 -13.27
CA LYS A 83 -18.89 -1.84 -13.27
C LYS A 83 -19.72 -1.26 -14.41
N LYS A 84 -19.36 -0.07 -14.89
CA LYS A 84 -20.02 0.56 -16.05
C LYS A 84 -19.60 -0.05 -17.38
N GLU A 85 -18.48 -0.77 -17.39
CA GLU A 85 -17.82 -1.30 -18.57
C GLU A 85 -17.96 -2.81 -18.70
N ILE A 86 -18.08 -3.50 -17.57
CA ILE A 86 -18.13 -4.95 -17.49
C ILE A 86 -19.26 -5.40 -16.55
N ASP A 87 -20.02 -6.37 -16.99
CA ASP A 87 -21.01 -7.05 -16.14
C ASP A 87 -20.36 -8.28 -15.50
N ASN A 88 -19.95 -8.12 -14.22
CA ASN A 88 -19.29 -9.17 -13.47
C ASN A 88 -19.89 -9.29 -12.07
N LEU A 89 -20.47 -10.45 -11.77
CA LEU A 89 -21.14 -10.71 -10.49
C LEU A 89 -20.20 -10.58 -9.28
N ASN A 90 -18.95 -11.03 -9.41
CA ASN A 90 -17.98 -10.93 -8.33
C ASN A 90 -17.61 -9.46 -8.00
N LEU A 91 -17.52 -8.63 -9.05
CA LEU A 91 -17.26 -7.20 -8.89
C LEU A 91 -18.47 -6.51 -8.24
N GLN A 92 -19.69 -6.84 -8.66
CA GLN A 92 -20.91 -6.33 -8.05
C GLN A 92 -21.00 -6.74 -6.58
N GLN A 93 -20.73 -8.02 -6.26
CA GLN A 93 -20.73 -8.52 -4.89
C GLN A 93 -19.67 -7.84 -4.02
N TYR A 94 -18.46 -7.61 -4.58
CA TYR A 94 -17.41 -6.89 -3.86
C TYR A 94 -17.85 -5.48 -3.47
N LEU A 95 -18.51 -4.77 -4.38
CA LEU A 95 -19.02 -3.41 -4.14
C LEU A 95 -20.16 -3.37 -3.12
N LEU A 96 -20.99 -4.43 -3.07
CA LEU A 96 -22.06 -4.55 -2.07
C LEU A 96 -21.50 -4.82 -0.67
N ASP A 97 -20.56 -5.72 -0.58
CA ASP A 97 -19.99 -6.13 0.71
C ASP A 97 -19.17 -5.00 1.37
N LYS A 98 -18.56 -4.13 0.57
CA LYS A 98 -17.65 -3.04 1.00
C LYS A 98 -16.61 -3.50 2.03
N VAL A 99 -16.20 -4.76 1.92
CA VAL A 99 -15.22 -5.37 2.80
C VAL A 99 -13.87 -5.42 2.09
N ARG A 100 -12.82 -5.05 2.80
CA ARG A 100 -11.45 -5.23 2.33
C ARG A 100 -11.19 -6.72 2.11
N LYS A 101 -11.20 -7.16 0.86
CA LYS A 101 -10.90 -8.54 0.45
C LYS A 101 -9.51 -8.58 -0.20
N GLY A 102 -8.88 -9.74 -0.15
CA GLY A 102 -7.59 -9.96 -0.81
C GLY A 102 -6.37 -9.69 0.07
N GLU A 103 -6.54 -9.31 1.35
CA GLU A 103 -5.38 -9.13 2.25
C GLU A 103 -4.67 -10.45 2.55
N ASP A 104 -5.41 -11.52 2.72
CA ASP A 104 -4.82 -12.84 2.99
C ASP A 104 -4.17 -13.42 1.73
N GLU A 105 -4.81 -13.30 0.56
CA GLU A 105 -4.24 -13.66 -0.73
C GLU A 105 -2.99 -12.83 -1.05
N TYR A 106 -3.00 -11.53 -0.76
CA TYR A 106 -1.83 -10.67 -0.91
C TYR A 106 -0.68 -11.14 -0.03
N LYS A 107 -0.94 -11.47 1.24
CA LYS A 107 0.08 -12.01 2.16
C LYS A 107 0.62 -13.35 1.66
N GLU A 108 -0.26 -14.23 1.19
CA GLU A 108 0.14 -15.52 0.64
C GLU A 108 1.00 -15.38 -0.61
N ILE A 109 0.62 -14.53 -1.56
CA ILE A 109 1.42 -14.25 -2.75
C ILE A 109 2.77 -13.64 -2.35
N THR A 110 2.75 -12.66 -1.44
CA THR A 110 3.98 -11.99 -0.98
C THR A 110 4.94 -12.96 -0.30
N SER A 111 4.42 -13.95 0.45
CA SER A 111 5.24 -14.98 1.10
C SER A 111 5.97 -15.91 0.12
N ARG A 112 5.49 -15.99 -1.13
CA ARG A 112 6.08 -16.80 -2.21
C ARG A 112 7.04 -16.01 -3.10
N LEU A 113 7.13 -14.68 -2.94
CA LEU A 113 8.07 -13.86 -3.70
C LEU A 113 9.51 -14.11 -3.23
N PRO A 114 10.52 -13.89 -4.10
CA PRO A 114 11.91 -14.01 -3.71
C PRO A 114 12.24 -13.11 -2.52
N ALA A 115 12.73 -13.70 -1.43
CA ALA A 115 13.23 -12.96 -0.29
C ALA A 115 14.53 -12.18 -0.63
N PRO A 116 14.84 -11.09 0.06
CA PRO A 116 16.15 -10.46 -0.05
C PRO A 116 17.25 -11.43 0.41
N PRO A 117 18.52 -11.24 -0.01
CA PRO A 117 19.64 -11.96 0.57
C PRO A 117 19.58 -11.89 2.10
N GLU A 118 19.95 -12.98 2.78
CA GLU A 118 19.82 -13.11 4.24
C GLU A 118 20.41 -11.89 4.97
N GLU A 119 21.62 -11.48 4.60
CA GLU A 119 22.35 -10.36 5.20
C GLU A 119 21.70 -8.98 4.99
N LYS A 120 20.68 -8.89 4.11
CA LYS A 120 19.89 -7.67 3.84
C LYS A 120 18.47 -7.77 4.38
N SER A 121 18.11 -8.90 4.96
CA SER A 121 16.77 -9.12 5.52
C SER A 121 16.55 -8.30 6.80
N LEU A 122 15.28 -8.00 7.09
CA LEU A 122 14.87 -7.39 8.34
C LEU A 122 15.28 -8.24 9.54
N ALA A 123 15.15 -9.56 9.44
CA ALA A 123 15.49 -10.51 10.49
C ALA A 123 16.97 -10.42 10.88
N PHE A 124 17.85 -10.35 9.90
CA PHE A 124 19.30 -10.29 10.11
C PHE A 124 19.74 -8.93 10.64
N LEU A 125 19.26 -7.84 10.02
CA LEU A 125 19.72 -6.48 10.35
C LEU A 125 19.12 -5.95 11.66
N TYR A 126 17.93 -6.42 12.06
CA TYR A 126 17.21 -5.88 13.22
C TYR A 126 16.68 -6.99 14.15
N PRO A 127 17.57 -7.85 14.74
CA PRO A 127 17.15 -9.00 15.54
C PRO A 127 16.38 -8.62 16.81
N ASN A 128 16.56 -7.41 17.33
CA ASN A 128 15.78 -6.93 18.46
C ASN A 128 14.39 -6.44 18.04
N LEU A 129 14.26 -5.88 16.85
CA LEU A 129 13.00 -5.36 16.35
C LEU A 129 12.01 -6.49 16.01
N ILE A 130 12.52 -7.63 15.52
CA ILE A 130 11.66 -8.78 15.18
C ILE A 130 11.00 -9.42 16.41
N LYS A 131 11.44 -9.14 17.63
CA LYS A 131 10.76 -9.56 18.87
C LYS A 131 9.40 -8.87 19.03
N GLU A 132 9.19 -7.75 18.35
CA GLU A 132 7.92 -7.03 18.29
C GLU A 132 7.10 -7.39 17.04
N TRP A 133 7.54 -8.32 16.20
CA TRP A 133 6.78 -8.79 15.05
C TRP A 133 5.59 -9.64 15.51
N ASP A 134 4.38 -9.25 15.11
CA ASP A 134 3.17 -10.02 15.42
C ASP A 134 3.03 -11.20 14.45
N TYR A 135 3.65 -12.34 14.79
CA TYR A 135 3.66 -13.53 13.93
C TYR A 135 2.27 -14.07 13.64
N GLN A 136 1.31 -13.83 14.52
CA GLN A 136 -0.06 -14.31 14.32
C GLN A 136 -0.81 -13.48 13.29
N LYS A 137 -0.75 -12.15 13.43
CA LYS A 137 -1.44 -11.24 12.52
C LYS A 137 -0.77 -11.11 11.15
N ASN A 138 0.54 -11.28 11.10
CA ASN A 138 1.29 -11.21 9.86
C ASN A 138 1.34 -12.52 9.10
N ALA A 139 0.94 -13.66 9.70
CA ALA A 139 1.01 -14.96 9.02
C ALA A 139 0.38 -14.88 7.61
N PRO A 140 1.02 -15.52 6.59
CA PRO A 140 2.24 -16.34 6.64
C PRO A 140 3.56 -15.54 6.49
N LEU A 141 3.52 -14.20 6.54
CA LEU A 141 4.69 -13.33 6.36
C LEU A 141 5.63 -13.38 7.56
N THR A 142 6.93 -13.51 7.29
CA THR A 142 8.00 -13.52 8.29
C THR A 142 9.04 -12.43 8.01
N PRO A 143 9.80 -11.96 9.02
CA PRO A 143 10.72 -10.83 8.85
C PRO A 143 11.88 -11.05 7.87
N ASP A 144 12.23 -12.29 7.60
CA ASP A 144 13.27 -12.67 6.63
C ASP A 144 12.85 -12.40 5.17
N LEU A 145 11.54 -12.35 4.90
CA LEU A 145 11.01 -12.08 3.57
C LEU A 145 11.16 -10.61 3.13
N PHE A 146 11.57 -9.71 4.02
CA PHE A 146 11.57 -8.28 3.75
C PHE A 146 12.92 -7.63 4.01
N SER A 147 13.25 -6.63 3.18
CA SER A 147 14.34 -5.71 3.47
C SER A 147 13.94 -4.67 4.52
N ALA A 148 14.91 -4.13 5.25
CA ALA A 148 14.70 -3.08 6.24
C ALA A 148 14.05 -1.79 5.69
N GLY A 149 14.20 -1.51 4.39
CA GLY A 149 13.61 -0.36 3.70
C GLY A 149 12.21 -0.59 3.14
N SER A 150 11.60 -1.75 3.37
CA SER A 150 10.29 -2.08 2.82
C SER A 150 9.18 -1.13 3.29
N ASN A 151 8.33 -0.71 2.36
CA ASN A 151 7.13 0.07 2.66
C ASN A 151 5.95 -0.81 3.07
N LEU A 152 6.12 -2.13 3.12
CA LEU A 152 5.07 -3.03 3.59
C LEU A 152 4.63 -2.62 5.00
N LYS A 153 3.32 -2.54 5.20
CA LYS A 153 2.71 -2.43 6.53
C LYS A 153 2.70 -3.81 7.18
N ALA A 154 3.14 -3.87 8.40
CA ALA A 154 3.13 -5.07 9.21
C ALA A 154 2.56 -4.78 10.59
N TRP A 155 2.04 -5.80 11.23
CA TRP A 155 1.56 -5.75 12.61
C TRP A 155 2.72 -5.95 13.57
N TRP A 156 2.74 -5.13 14.61
CA TRP A 156 3.74 -5.13 15.66
C TRP A 156 3.08 -5.29 17.01
N VAL A 157 3.74 -5.94 17.95
CA VAL A 157 3.26 -6.11 19.32
C VAL A 157 4.35 -5.75 20.31
N CYS A 158 4.10 -4.86 21.25
CA CYS A 158 5.07 -4.48 22.28
C CYS A 158 5.00 -5.41 23.49
N PHE A 159 5.97 -5.29 24.40
CA PHE A 159 6.03 -6.07 25.66
C PHE A 159 4.80 -5.89 26.58
N LYS A 160 3.97 -4.85 26.37
CA LYS A 160 2.69 -4.65 27.05
C LYS A 160 1.50 -5.18 26.27
N ASN A 161 1.71 -5.95 25.22
CA ASN A 161 0.69 -6.50 24.35
C ASN A 161 -0.15 -5.47 23.58
N HIS A 162 0.31 -4.21 23.45
CA HIS A 162 -0.31 -3.30 22.50
C HIS A 162 0.06 -3.73 21.09
N SER A 163 -0.94 -3.86 20.23
CA SER A 163 -0.76 -4.26 18.84
C SER A 163 -1.11 -3.08 17.93
N TRP A 164 -0.23 -2.78 16.95
CA TRP A 164 -0.44 -1.69 16.00
C TRP A 164 0.16 -2.01 14.64
N GLU A 165 -0.28 -1.33 13.62
CA GLU A 165 0.23 -1.43 12.26
C GLU A 165 1.24 -0.30 11.99
N SER A 166 2.36 -0.63 11.36
CA SER A 166 3.37 0.33 10.90
C SER A 166 4.17 -0.25 9.76
N THR A 167 4.67 0.61 8.84
CA THR A 167 5.58 0.13 7.79
C THR A 167 6.92 -0.30 8.40
N ILE A 168 7.54 -1.32 7.79
CA ILE A 168 8.86 -1.80 8.16
C ILE A 168 9.86 -0.64 8.16
N LYS A 169 9.87 0.19 7.11
CA LYS A 169 10.73 1.37 6.99
C LYS A 169 10.59 2.37 8.14
N ASN A 170 9.36 2.59 8.64
CA ASN A 170 9.17 3.49 9.78
C ASN A 170 9.74 2.90 11.07
N ARG A 171 9.65 1.61 11.23
CA ARG A 171 10.18 0.90 12.40
C ARG A 171 11.71 0.88 12.40
N THR A 172 12.33 0.69 11.26
CA THR A 172 13.79 0.62 11.12
C THR A 172 14.45 1.99 11.05
N GLY A 173 13.90 2.92 10.26
CA GLY A 173 14.53 4.22 9.99
C GLY A 173 14.25 5.28 11.05
N LYS A 174 13.03 5.32 11.62
CA LYS A 174 12.63 6.33 12.61
C LYS A 174 12.65 5.82 14.04
N ASN A 175 13.00 4.55 14.25
CA ASN A 175 12.93 3.87 15.55
C ASN A 175 11.59 4.15 16.28
N SER A 176 10.49 4.24 15.52
CA SER A 176 9.17 4.54 16.03
C SER A 176 8.65 3.35 16.85
N GLY A 177 8.51 3.52 18.16
CA GLY A 177 7.98 2.49 19.05
C GLY A 177 6.45 2.42 19.06
N CYS A 178 5.92 1.68 20.05
CA CYS A 178 4.49 1.55 20.27
C CYS A 178 3.82 2.92 20.54
N PRO A 179 2.79 3.32 19.77
CA PRO A 179 2.10 4.61 19.94
C PRO A 179 1.40 4.72 21.28
N ASP A 180 0.84 3.63 21.81
CA ASP A 180 0.15 3.64 23.09
C ASP A 180 1.13 3.76 24.26
N CYS A 181 2.25 3.05 24.22
CA CYS A 181 3.33 3.25 25.18
C CYS A 181 3.89 4.68 25.15
N HIS A 182 3.93 5.31 23.98
CA HIS A 182 4.35 6.70 23.84
C HIS A 182 3.33 7.66 24.48
N LYS A 183 2.03 7.47 24.24
CA LYS A 183 0.95 8.24 24.89
C LYS A 183 1.02 8.11 26.41
N ASP A 184 1.14 6.88 26.93
CA ASP A 184 1.27 6.62 28.36
C ASP A 184 2.45 7.39 28.99
N ARG A 185 3.58 7.43 28.30
CA ARG A 185 4.77 8.16 28.74
C ARG A 185 4.49 9.67 28.80
N LEU A 186 3.86 10.23 27.78
CA LEU A 186 3.50 11.66 27.76
C LEU A 186 2.53 12.02 28.88
N ILE A 187 1.53 11.16 29.15
CA ILE A 187 0.58 11.37 30.27
C ILE A 187 1.31 11.36 31.61
N LYS A 188 2.26 10.44 31.80
CA LYS A 188 3.06 10.39 33.05
C LYS A 188 3.90 11.64 33.26
N ILE A 189 4.59 12.10 32.18
CA ILE A 189 5.39 13.32 32.21
C ILE A 189 4.52 14.53 32.55
N ARG A 190 3.34 14.67 31.91
CA ARG A 190 2.42 15.77 32.21
C ARG A 190 1.93 15.74 33.66
N LYS A 191 1.52 14.57 34.17
CA LYS A 191 1.10 14.44 35.57
C LYS A 191 2.21 14.81 36.54
N GLN A 192 3.43 14.42 36.26
CA GLN A 192 4.60 14.76 37.09
C GLN A 192 4.84 16.27 37.09
N ALA A 193 4.85 16.92 35.92
CA ALA A 193 5.04 18.36 35.81
C ALA A 193 3.96 19.15 36.55
N ILE A 194 2.67 18.74 36.46
CA ILE A 194 1.57 19.39 37.21
C ILE A 194 1.78 19.25 38.71
N LYS A 195 2.20 18.07 39.18
CA LYS A 195 2.45 17.83 40.59
C LYS A 195 3.59 18.71 41.14
N GLU A 196 4.65 18.92 40.34
CA GLU A 196 5.75 19.80 40.72
C GLU A 196 5.34 21.27 40.80
N ILE A 197 4.47 21.74 39.89
CA ILE A 197 3.92 23.11 39.90
C ILE A 197 2.99 23.35 41.10
N MET A 198 2.23 22.34 41.50
CA MET A 198 1.26 22.45 42.64
C MET A 198 1.90 22.35 44.04
N HIS A 199 3.21 22.04 44.10
CA HIS A 199 3.98 21.97 45.35
C HIS A 199 4.82 23.21 45.60
N TYR A 200 4.71 24.24 44.76
CA TYR A 200 5.20 25.61 44.95
C TYR A 200 4.03 26.52 45.34
#